data_1d8641090e7f227764f98d4d59c630f0
#
_entry.id   1d8641090e7f227764f98d4d59c630f0
#
_cell.length_a   1.000
_cell.length_b   1.000
_cell.length_c   1.000
_cell.angle_alpha   90.00
_cell.angle_beta   90.00
_cell.angle_gamma   90.00
#
_symmetry.space_group_name_H-M   'P 1'
#
loop_
_entity.id
_entity.type
_entity.pdbx_description
1 polymer ?
#
loop_
_entity_poly.entity_id
_entity_poly.type
_entity_poly.pdbx_seq_one_letter_code
_entity_poly.pdbx_strand_id
1 'polypeptide(L)'
;MFETERFVAAVIGVYSGREDNIFWRRIPGTPNKVEAAGAKALCAKDAVALGSDIIHSVTNPIDRLTGAIHIYGGDFLAAERSEWDSLTLDEQPLDREQRRRLWEQANARYEASLRDAAG
;
A
#
# COMPACT_ATOMS: atom_id res chain seq x y z
N MET A 1 4.23 -2.40 -4.03
CA MET A 1 4.83 -1.14 -3.57
C MET A 1 5.04 -1.20 -2.07
N PHE A 2 6.22 -0.91 -1.63
CA PHE A 2 6.57 -0.89 -0.21
C PHE A 2 6.35 0.49 0.38
N GLU A 3 5.56 0.56 1.42
CA GLU A 3 5.33 1.82 2.13
C GLU A 3 5.44 1.63 3.63
N THR A 4 5.81 2.69 4.31
CA THR A 4 5.55 2.81 5.73
C THR A 4 4.66 4.01 5.99
N GLU A 5 3.72 3.84 6.89
CA GLU A 5 2.91 4.92 7.41
C GLU A 5 3.52 5.41 8.73
N ARG A 6 4.78 5.79 8.66
CA ARG A 6 5.55 6.21 9.82
C ARG A 6 4.84 7.38 10.52
N PHE A 7 4.64 7.25 11.83
CA PHE A 7 4.00 8.23 12.72
C PHE A 7 2.49 8.41 12.54
N VAL A 8 1.84 7.58 11.72
CA VAL A 8 0.39 7.64 11.54
C VAL A 8 -0.19 6.24 11.65
N ALA A 9 -1.16 6.07 12.54
CA ALA A 9 -1.93 4.85 12.62
C ALA A 9 -2.99 4.82 11.51
N ALA A 10 -3.29 3.64 11.00
CA ALA A 10 -4.28 3.48 9.93
C ALA A 10 -5.22 2.31 10.21
N VAL A 11 -6.42 2.39 9.66
CA VAL A 11 -7.34 1.26 9.53
C VAL A 11 -7.66 1.12 8.05
N ILE A 12 -7.50 -0.08 7.52
CA ILE A 12 -7.79 -0.41 6.12
C ILE A 12 -8.96 -1.39 6.10
N GLY A 13 -10.01 -1.05 5.37
CA GLY A 13 -11.16 -1.94 5.14
C GLY A 13 -11.35 -2.19 3.64
N VAL A 14 -11.34 -3.46 3.23
CA VAL A 14 -11.57 -3.85 1.85
C VAL A 14 -13.07 -4.05 1.62
N TYR A 15 -13.64 -3.37 0.64
CA TYR A 15 -15.05 -3.50 0.29
C TYR A 15 -15.28 -4.27 -1.02
N SER A 16 -14.27 -4.43 -1.85
CA SER A 16 -14.36 -5.17 -3.11
C SER A 16 -13.00 -5.71 -3.51
N GLY A 17 -12.96 -6.95 -3.96
CA GLY A 17 -11.74 -7.57 -4.44
C GLY A 17 -10.92 -8.24 -3.36
N ARG A 18 -9.61 -8.23 -3.53
CA ARG A 18 -8.65 -8.84 -2.61
C ARG A 18 -7.35 -8.04 -2.61
N GLU A 19 -6.77 -7.91 -1.45
CA GLU A 19 -5.49 -7.25 -1.23
C GLU A 19 -4.59 -8.18 -0.43
N ASP A 20 -3.43 -8.53 -0.98
CA ASP A 20 -2.42 -9.28 -0.25
C ASP A 20 -1.42 -8.30 0.37
N ASN A 21 -1.27 -8.37 1.68
CA ASN A 21 -0.34 -7.55 2.44
C ASN A 21 0.81 -8.40 2.93
N ILE A 22 2.03 -7.92 2.75
CA ILE A 22 3.22 -8.46 3.39
C ILE A 22 3.70 -7.41 4.37
N PHE A 23 3.95 -7.83 5.62
CA PHE A 23 4.50 -6.97 6.66
C PHE A 23 6.00 -7.16 6.71
N TRP A 24 6.71 -6.06 6.93
CA TRP A 24 8.16 -6.02 6.93
C TRP A 24 8.66 -5.41 8.23
N ARG A 25 9.88 -5.75 8.62
CA ARG A 25 10.54 -5.15 9.77
C ARG A 25 11.95 -4.74 9.39
N ARG A 26 12.48 -3.74 10.08
CA ARG A 26 13.87 -3.31 9.87
C ARG A 26 14.82 -4.40 10.33
N ILE A 27 15.89 -4.63 9.55
CA ILE A 27 16.92 -5.61 9.91
C ILE A 27 17.80 -5.00 11.01
N PRO A 28 17.99 -5.67 12.17
CA PRO A 28 18.91 -5.19 13.19
C PRO A 28 20.33 -5.00 12.64
N GLY A 29 20.94 -3.83 12.91
CA GLY A 29 22.27 -3.49 12.41
C GLY A 29 22.31 -2.95 10.99
N THR A 30 21.21 -3.03 10.24
CA THR A 30 21.10 -2.49 8.88
C THR A 30 19.73 -1.79 8.74
N PRO A 31 19.52 -0.64 9.41
CA PRO A 31 18.19 -0.06 9.57
C PRO A 31 17.53 0.44 8.28
N ASN A 32 18.30 0.62 7.20
CA ASN A 32 17.77 1.03 5.91
C ASN A 32 17.22 -0.13 5.08
N LYS A 33 17.38 -1.36 5.54
CA LYS A 33 16.87 -2.56 4.88
C LYS A 33 15.80 -3.22 5.72
N VAL A 34 14.92 -3.95 5.05
CA VAL A 34 13.80 -4.65 5.68
C VAL A 34 13.81 -6.13 5.33
N GLU A 35 13.17 -6.92 6.18
CA GLU A 35 12.94 -8.34 5.96
C GLU A 35 11.47 -8.66 6.22
N ALA A 36 10.96 -9.71 5.59
CA ALA A 36 9.56 -10.12 5.76
C ALA A 36 9.30 -10.58 7.20
N ALA A 37 8.18 -10.12 7.77
CA ALA A 37 7.78 -10.41 9.14
C ALA A 37 6.40 -11.06 9.26
N GLY A 38 5.63 -11.11 8.18
CA GLY A 38 4.30 -11.71 8.16
C GLY A 38 3.53 -11.36 6.91
N ALA A 39 2.36 -11.93 6.76
CA ALA A 39 1.48 -11.68 5.63
C ALA A 39 0.02 -11.82 6.03
N LYS A 40 -0.87 -11.10 5.35
CA LYS A 40 -2.32 -11.23 5.51
C LYS A 40 -3.03 -10.88 4.21
N ALA A 41 -3.94 -11.77 3.79
CA ALA A 41 -4.86 -11.49 2.71
C ALA A 41 -6.12 -10.81 3.26
N LEU A 42 -6.53 -9.72 2.64
CA LEU A 42 -7.77 -9.02 2.94
C LEU A 42 -8.74 -9.19 1.78
N CYS A 43 -9.89 -9.77 2.06
CA CYS A 43 -10.99 -9.89 1.11
C CYS A 43 -12.10 -8.91 1.46
N ALA A 44 -13.15 -8.85 0.64
CA ALA A 44 -14.31 -8.00 0.94
C ALA A 44 -14.85 -8.27 2.35
N LYS A 45 -15.12 -7.19 3.10
CA LYS A 45 -15.55 -7.15 4.51
C LYS A 45 -14.44 -7.38 5.54
N ASP A 46 -13.19 -7.64 5.11
CA ASP A 46 -12.07 -7.70 6.03
C ASP A 46 -11.54 -6.30 6.33
N ALA A 47 -11.03 -6.13 7.53
CA ALA A 47 -10.36 -4.91 7.96
C ALA A 47 -9.15 -5.24 8.80
N VAL A 48 -8.16 -4.34 8.78
CA VAL A 48 -6.96 -4.44 9.61
C VAL A 48 -6.59 -3.08 10.16
N ALA A 49 -6.17 -3.06 11.42
CA ALA A 49 -5.61 -1.87 12.05
C ALA A 49 -4.08 -1.96 11.99
N LEU A 50 -3.44 -0.89 11.55
CA LEU A 50 -1.98 -0.78 11.44
C LEU A 50 -1.48 0.27 12.43
N GLY A 51 -0.50 -0.09 13.24
CA GLY A 51 0.19 0.87 14.11
C GLY A 51 1.07 1.83 13.31
N SER A 52 1.53 2.88 13.96
CA SER A 52 2.31 3.95 13.32
C SER A 52 3.68 3.52 12.76
N ASP A 53 4.20 2.37 13.21
CA ASP A 53 5.52 1.87 12.81
C ASP A 53 5.45 0.70 11.82
N ILE A 54 4.27 0.40 11.30
CA ILE A 54 4.09 -0.71 10.38
C ILE A 54 4.66 -0.37 9.00
N ILE A 55 5.45 -1.30 8.48
CA ILE A 55 5.93 -1.29 7.10
C ILE A 55 5.20 -2.41 6.37
N HIS A 56 4.54 -2.10 5.28
CA HIS A 56 3.85 -3.13 4.51
C HIS A 56 3.96 -2.90 3.01
N SER A 57 3.84 -3.97 2.26
CA SER A 57 3.67 -3.94 0.82
C SER A 57 2.32 -4.54 0.46
N VAL A 58 1.71 -4.00 -0.58
CA VAL A 58 0.36 -4.36 -1.00
C VAL A 58 0.39 -4.81 -2.44
N THR A 59 -0.27 -5.92 -2.71
CA THR A 59 -0.42 -6.46 -4.07
C THR A 59 -1.88 -6.78 -4.32
N ASN A 60 -2.36 -6.43 -5.50
CA ASN A 60 -3.66 -6.89 -5.98
C ASN A 60 -3.44 -8.16 -6.79
N PRO A 61 -3.76 -9.36 -6.23
CA PRO A 61 -3.47 -10.63 -6.89
C PRO A 61 -4.55 -11.07 -7.90
N ILE A 62 -5.62 -10.31 -8.05
CA ILE A 62 -6.74 -10.66 -8.92
C ILE A 62 -6.76 -9.80 -10.17
N ASP A 63 -7.47 -10.26 -11.20
CA ASP A 63 -7.54 -9.61 -12.51
C ASP A 63 -8.71 -8.60 -12.59
N ARG A 64 -8.91 -7.86 -11.51
CA ARG A 64 -9.87 -6.74 -11.42
C ARG A 64 -9.43 -5.79 -10.33
N LEU A 65 -10.01 -4.59 -10.28
CA LEU A 65 -9.67 -3.62 -9.24
C LEU A 65 -10.10 -4.10 -7.87
N THR A 66 -9.28 -3.76 -6.88
CA THR A 66 -9.61 -3.90 -5.47
C THR A 66 -9.92 -2.53 -4.91
N GLY A 67 -11.05 -2.42 -4.22
CA GLY A 67 -11.45 -1.19 -3.54
C GLY A 67 -11.28 -1.31 -2.04
N ALA A 68 -10.66 -0.30 -1.42
CA ALA A 68 -10.45 -0.26 0.01
C ALA A 68 -10.65 1.17 0.54
N ILE A 69 -11.06 1.25 1.81
CA ILE A 69 -11.15 2.52 2.53
C ILE A 69 -10.03 2.55 3.54
N HIS A 70 -9.27 3.65 3.54
CA HIS A 70 -8.18 3.88 4.49
C HIS A 70 -8.57 5.05 5.40
N ILE A 71 -8.48 4.84 6.71
CA ILE A 71 -8.70 5.88 7.71
C ILE A 71 -7.40 6.08 8.47
N TYR A 72 -6.91 7.31 8.49
CA TYR A 72 -5.64 7.66 9.11
C TYR A 72 -5.85 8.50 10.36
N GLY A 73 -5.11 8.16 11.44
CA GLY A 73 -5.01 9.01 12.62
C GLY A 73 -3.82 9.96 12.49
N GLY A 74 -3.96 11.18 13.02
CA GLY A 74 -2.89 12.18 12.96
C GLY A 74 -2.83 12.96 11.66
N ASP A 75 -1.72 13.68 11.44
CA ASP A 75 -1.52 14.50 10.24
C ASP A 75 -0.86 13.69 9.12
N PHE A 76 -1.67 12.92 8.44
CA PHE A 76 -1.22 12.03 7.36
C PHE A 76 -0.51 12.80 6.22
N LEU A 77 -1.00 13.98 5.85
CA LEU A 77 -0.46 14.73 4.71
C LEU A 77 0.89 15.38 5.03
N ALA A 78 1.13 15.75 6.28
CA ALA A 78 2.37 16.36 6.72
C ALA A 78 3.40 15.36 7.25
N ALA A 79 3.02 14.11 7.51
CA ALA A 79 3.91 13.10 8.05
C ALA A 79 5.03 12.74 7.05
N GLU A 80 6.25 12.63 7.55
CA GLU A 80 7.36 12.09 6.76
C GLU A 80 7.12 10.61 6.51
N ARG A 81 7.30 10.20 5.26
CA ARG A 81 7.05 8.83 4.84
C ARG A 81 8.20 8.32 4.00
N SER A 82 8.46 7.04 4.13
CA SER A 82 9.47 6.34 3.35
C SER A 82 8.81 5.28 2.48
N GLU A 83 9.51 4.93 1.42
CA GLU A 83 9.22 3.73 0.63
C GLU A 83 10.51 2.92 0.49
N TRP A 84 10.37 1.67 0.08
CA TRP A 84 11.51 0.78 -0.13
C TRP A 84 11.53 0.34 -1.58
N ASP A 85 12.71 0.35 -2.17
CA ASP A 85 12.89 -0.19 -3.52
C ASP A 85 12.55 -1.68 -3.52
N SER A 86 11.71 -2.11 -4.46
CA SER A 86 11.21 -3.49 -4.50
C SER A 86 12.26 -4.52 -4.88
N LEU A 87 13.37 -4.09 -5.47
CA LEU A 87 14.47 -4.98 -5.87
C LEU A 87 15.60 -4.99 -4.85
N THR A 88 16.00 -3.83 -4.35
CA THR A 88 17.13 -3.70 -3.43
C THR A 88 16.72 -3.74 -1.96
N LEU A 89 15.46 -3.45 -1.66
CA LEU A 89 14.90 -3.29 -0.31
C LEU A 89 15.58 -2.17 0.49
N ASP A 90 16.11 -1.17 -0.21
CA ASP A 90 16.67 0.03 0.40
C ASP A 90 15.61 1.10 0.64
N GLU A 91 15.70 1.76 1.80
CA GLU A 91 14.81 2.85 2.17
C GLU A 91 15.12 4.11 1.34
N GLN A 92 14.07 4.76 0.87
CA GLN A 92 14.16 6.04 0.16
C GLN A 92 12.96 6.92 0.55
N PRO A 93 13.05 8.23 0.37
CA PRO A 93 11.91 9.12 0.59
C PRO A 93 10.75 8.76 -0.35
N LEU A 94 9.51 8.92 0.13
CA LEU A 94 8.34 8.65 -0.68
C LEU A 94 8.30 9.57 -1.91
N ASP A 95 8.25 8.97 -3.10
CA ASP A 95 8.11 9.68 -4.37
C ASP A 95 6.63 9.93 -4.67
N ARG A 96 6.14 11.11 -4.26
CA ARG A 96 4.72 11.49 -4.44
C ARG A 96 4.35 11.66 -5.91
N GLU A 97 5.29 12.08 -6.75
CA GLU A 97 5.06 12.25 -8.19
C GLU A 97 4.89 10.91 -8.91
N GLN A 98 5.75 9.94 -8.60
CA GLN A 98 5.61 8.58 -9.13
C GLN A 98 4.27 7.97 -8.71
N ARG A 99 3.88 8.18 -7.46
CA ARG A 99 2.62 7.68 -6.92
C ARG A 99 1.43 8.29 -7.64
N ARG A 100 1.46 9.60 -7.90
CA ARG A 100 0.41 10.28 -8.68
C ARG A 100 0.29 9.67 -10.08
N ARG A 101 1.42 9.41 -10.75
CA ARG A 101 1.42 8.78 -12.07
C ARG A 101 0.82 7.37 -12.06
N LEU A 102 1.12 6.57 -11.05
CA LEU A 102 0.54 5.24 -10.90
C LEU A 102 -0.98 5.29 -10.73
N TRP A 103 -1.47 6.27 -9.97
CA TRP A 103 -2.90 6.47 -9.80
C TRP A 103 -3.59 6.89 -11.10
N GLU A 104 -2.98 7.80 -11.84
CA GLU A 104 -3.51 8.23 -13.15
C GLU A 104 -3.58 7.07 -14.13
N GLN A 105 -2.55 6.22 -14.17
CA GLN A 105 -2.55 5.02 -15.00
C GLN A 105 -3.64 4.04 -14.59
N ALA A 106 -3.83 3.82 -13.30
CA ALA A 106 -4.88 2.94 -12.81
C ALA A 106 -6.27 3.46 -13.17
N ASN A 107 -6.51 4.77 -13.03
CA ASN A 107 -7.77 5.40 -13.42
C ASN A 107 -8.02 5.26 -14.93
N ALA A 108 -7.01 5.49 -15.75
CA ALA A 108 -7.14 5.35 -17.20
C ALA A 108 -7.49 3.91 -17.62
N ARG A 109 -6.88 2.93 -16.96
CA ARG A 109 -7.20 1.51 -17.19
C ARG A 109 -8.64 1.17 -16.80
N TYR A 110 -9.09 1.70 -15.67
CA TYR A 110 -10.46 1.51 -15.20
C TYR A 110 -11.47 2.12 -16.17
N GLU A 111 -11.27 3.36 -16.61
CA GLU A 111 -12.12 4.03 -17.58
C GLU A 111 -12.17 3.26 -18.91
N ALA A 112 -11.04 2.75 -19.38
CA ALA A 112 -10.99 1.92 -20.56
C ALA A 112 -11.81 0.64 -20.39
N SER A 113 -11.75 0.00 -19.23
CA SER A 113 -12.53 -1.20 -18.93
C SER A 113 -14.03 -0.94 -18.92
N LEU A 114 -14.47 0.25 -18.48
CA LEU A 114 -15.87 0.64 -18.52
C LEU A 114 -16.34 0.85 -19.96
N ARG A 115 -15.54 1.45 -20.82
CA ARG A 115 -15.87 1.62 -22.25
C ARG A 115 -15.99 0.26 -22.96
N ASP A 116 -15.06 -0.66 -22.69
CA ASP A 116 -15.08 -2.00 -23.28
C ASP A 116 -16.32 -2.79 -22.84
N ALA A 117 -16.72 -2.64 -21.57
CA ALA A 117 -17.92 -3.29 -21.05
C ALA A 117 -19.22 -2.69 -21.63
N ALA A 118 -19.21 -1.41 -21.99
CA ALA A 118 -20.37 -0.71 -22.56
C ALA A 118 -20.51 -0.91 -24.08
N GLY A 119 -19.43 -1.29 -24.70
CA GLY A 119 -19.37 -1.55 -26.14
C GLY A 119 -19.66 -2.98 -26.48
#